data_f4abe4e0661ee7337bc6b717f54c50f6
#
_entry.id   f4abe4e0661ee7337bc6b717f54c50f6
#
_cell.length_a   1.000
_cell.length_b   1.000
_cell.length_c   1.000
_cell.angle_alpha   90.00
_cell.angle_beta   90.00
_cell.angle_gamma   90.00
#
_symmetry.space_group_name_H-M   'P 1'
#
loop_
_entity.id
_entity.type
_entity.pdbx_description
1 polymer ?
#
loop_
_entity_poly.entity_id
_entity_poly.type
_entity_poly.pdbx_seq_one_letter_code
_entity_poly.pdbx_strand_id
1 'polypeptide(L)'
;TPWCWARARRYKVNILYVTGEAAPFCKTGGLADVSGSLPVALAKRGHRVAVILPLYNTIAARWRKQMTFRKHIYVDRSWRHEYCGLFSLDYQGVTWYFVDNEHYFARGRLYGEGDDGERFGFFSRAVMDLLPLLDRVPDVIHCNDWQTALVPVYMLEERYHVPELANIKTVFTIHNIE
;
A
#
# COMPACT_ATOMS: atom_id res chain seq x y z
N THR A 1 22.19 30.81 -23.01
CA THR A 1 21.02 30.08 -23.48
C THR A 1 20.06 29.91 -22.31
N PRO A 2 18.84 30.46 -22.38
CA PRO A 2 17.87 30.23 -21.30
C PRO A 2 17.48 28.78 -21.27
N TRP A 3 17.57 28.16 -20.13
CA TRP A 3 17.05 26.82 -19.89
C TRP A 3 15.54 26.88 -20.06
N CYS A 4 15.09 26.46 -21.25
CA CYS A 4 13.69 26.30 -21.56
C CYS A 4 13.18 25.09 -20.74
N TRP A 5 12.64 25.34 -19.57
CA TRP A 5 11.73 24.42 -18.89
C TRP A 5 10.45 24.38 -19.73
N ALA A 6 10.58 23.81 -20.93
CA ALA A 6 9.43 23.53 -21.77
C ALA A 6 8.43 22.77 -20.89
N ARG A 7 7.21 23.29 -20.86
CA ARG A 7 6.03 22.76 -20.18
C ARG A 7 6.15 21.27 -20.01
N ALA A 8 6.53 20.82 -18.80
CA ALA A 8 6.45 19.42 -18.46
C ALA A 8 5.01 19.00 -18.73
N ARG A 9 4.80 18.20 -19.77
CA ARG A 9 3.51 17.56 -19.99
C ARG A 9 3.20 16.88 -18.68
N ARG A 10 2.12 17.30 -18.03
CA ARG A 10 1.67 16.66 -16.79
C ARG A 10 1.22 15.25 -17.16
N TYR A 11 2.16 14.32 -17.19
CA TYR A 11 1.83 12.92 -17.34
C TYR A 11 1.06 12.50 -16.09
N LYS A 12 -0.15 12.01 -16.30
CA LYS A 12 -0.89 11.33 -15.24
C LYS A 12 -0.16 10.03 -14.93
N VAL A 13 0.29 9.88 -13.70
CA VAL A 13 0.95 8.67 -13.21
C VAL A 13 -0.02 7.94 -12.29
N ASN A 14 -0.12 6.62 -12.43
CA ASN A 14 -0.85 5.76 -11.51
C ASN A 14 0.12 5.37 -10.38
N ILE A 15 -0.17 5.77 -9.16
CA ILE A 15 0.69 5.56 -8.00
C ILE A 15 -0.03 4.63 -7.03
N LEU A 16 0.60 3.52 -6.67
CA LEU A 16 0.22 2.71 -5.53
C LEU A 16 1.12 3.07 -4.36
N TYR A 17 0.55 3.70 -3.35
CA TYR A 17 1.24 4.07 -2.12
C TYR A 17 1.03 2.95 -1.09
N VAL A 18 2.10 2.27 -0.69
CA VAL A 18 2.08 1.15 0.25
C VAL A 18 2.60 1.62 1.59
N THR A 19 1.84 1.38 2.66
CA THR A 19 2.19 1.88 4.01
C THR A 19 1.66 0.98 5.11
N GLY A 20 2.35 1.00 6.26
CA GLY A 20 1.90 0.30 7.47
C GLY A 20 0.80 1.04 8.23
N GLU A 21 0.69 2.37 8.09
CA GLU A 21 -0.32 3.20 8.77
C GLU A 21 -0.66 4.44 7.94
N ALA A 22 -1.86 4.98 8.13
CA ALA A 22 -2.29 6.24 7.50
C ALA A 22 -3.42 6.91 8.28
N ALA A 23 -3.29 8.20 8.54
CA ALA A 23 -4.39 9.03 9.01
C ALA A 23 -5.43 9.23 7.88
N PRO A 24 -6.75 9.27 8.18
CA PRO A 24 -7.37 9.26 9.50
C PRO A 24 -7.75 7.86 10.00
N PHE A 25 -7.29 6.78 9.36
CA PHE A 25 -7.74 5.41 9.63
C PHE A 25 -7.03 4.82 10.86
N CYS A 26 -5.71 4.88 10.87
CA CYS A 26 -4.88 4.38 11.96
C CYS A 26 -3.59 5.20 12.07
N LYS A 27 -3.09 5.40 13.29
CA LYS A 27 -1.92 6.22 13.55
C LYS A 27 -1.21 5.78 14.82
N THR A 28 0.11 5.67 14.73
CA THR A 28 1.01 5.55 15.88
C THR A 28 2.03 6.69 15.90
N GLY A 29 2.48 7.14 14.73
CA GLY A 29 3.54 8.15 14.60
C GLY A 29 3.38 9.09 13.41
N GLY A 30 4.48 9.71 13.03
CA GLY A 30 4.53 10.69 11.94
C GLY A 30 4.31 10.08 10.55
N LEU A 31 4.60 8.78 10.38
CA LEU A 31 4.34 8.06 9.13
C LEU A 31 2.87 8.18 8.72
N ALA A 32 1.94 8.04 9.68
CA ALA A 32 0.52 8.13 9.40
C ALA A 32 0.10 9.49 8.85
N ASP A 33 0.70 10.58 9.33
CA ASP A 33 0.40 11.95 8.86
C ASP A 33 0.88 12.12 7.41
N VAL A 34 2.07 11.65 7.08
CA VAL A 34 2.60 11.68 5.72
C VAL A 34 1.76 10.81 4.80
N SER A 35 1.45 9.57 5.22
CA SER A 35 0.64 8.62 4.44
C SER A 35 -0.81 9.08 4.26
N GLY A 36 -1.32 9.90 5.17
CA GLY A 36 -2.65 10.52 5.03
C GLY A 36 -2.68 11.76 4.14
N SER A 37 -1.56 12.49 4.02
CA SER A 37 -1.52 13.78 3.34
C SER A 37 -0.89 13.73 1.95
N LEU A 38 0.24 13.05 1.77
CA LEU A 38 0.97 12.99 0.50
C LEU A 38 0.14 12.37 -0.64
N PRO A 39 -0.56 11.23 -0.47
CA PRO A 39 -1.40 10.67 -1.52
C PRO A 39 -2.48 11.65 -1.99
N VAL A 40 -3.12 12.35 -1.05
CA VAL A 40 -4.15 13.36 -1.34
C VAL A 40 -3.55 14.56 -2.09
N ALA A 41 -2.36 15.01 -1.71
CA ALA A 41 -1.67 16.10 -2.40
C ALA A 41 -1.27 15.71 -3.84
N LEU A 42 -0.84 14.48 -4.06
CA LEU A 42 -0.54 13.95 -5.39
C LEU A 42 -1.80 13.83 -6.25
N ALA A 43 -2.91 13.36 -5.67
CA ALA A 43 -4.21 13.30 -6.36
C ALA A 43 -4.68 14.70 -6.80
N LYS A 44 -4.56 15.71 -5.92
CA LYS A 44 -4.87 17.11 -6.25
C LYS A 44 -3.99 17.68 -7.37
N ARG A 45 -2.79 17.13 -7.58
CA ARG A 45 -1.90 17.48 -8.70
C ARG A 45 -2.25 16.77 -10.00
N GLY A 46 -3.29 15.91 -10.00
CA GLY A 46 -3.82 15.23 -11.17
C GLY A 46 -3.28 13.82 -11.40
N HIS A 47 -2.48 13.27 -10.48
CA HIS A 47 -2.11 11.86 -10.49
C HIS A 47 -3.29 10.98 -10.06
N ARG A 48 -3.25 9.71 -10.45
CA ARG A 48 -4.19 8.70 -9.95
C ARG A 48 -3.51 7.95 -8.83
N VAL A 49 -4.03 8.10 -7.62
CA VAL A 49 -3.37 7.56 -6.44
C VAL A 49 -4.29 6.57 -5.75
N ALA A 50 -3.76 5.40 -5.46
CA ALA A 50 -4.32 4.45 -4.54
C ALA A 50 -3.36 4.25 -3.36
N VAL A 51 -3.91 3.99 -2.19
CA VAL A 51 -3.14 3.63 -0.99
C VAL A 51 -3.54 2.22 -0.59
N ILE A 52 -2.58 1.40 -0.18
CA ILE A 52 -2.84 0.08 0.38
C ILE A 52 -2.18 -0.07 1.75
N LEU A 53 -2.95 -0.52 2.74
CA LEU A 53 -2.53 -0.69 4.12
C LEU A 53 -3.27 -1.86 4.78
N PRO A 54 -2.79 -2.38 5.92
CA PRO A 54 -3.50 -3.44 6.64
C PRO A 54 -4.85 -2.97 7.22
N LEU A 55 -5.83 -3.87 7.25
CA LEU A 55 -7.13 -3.64 7.91
C LEU A 55 -7.03 -3.94 9.40
N TYR A 56 -6.44 -3.03 10.15
CA TYR A 56 -6.30 -3.21 11.59
C TYR A 56 -7.64 -3.15 12.32
N ASN A 57 -7.77 -3.93 13.38
CA ASN A 57 -8.97 -3.93 14.23
C ASN A 57 -9.20 -2.58 14.93
N THR A 58 -8.15 -1.80 15.12
CA THR A 58 -8.20 -0.45 15.71
C THR A 58 -8.83 0.61 14.81
N ILE A 59 -9.04 0.32 13.51
CA ILE A 59 -9.72 1.24 12.61
C ILE A 59 -11.17 1.41 13.06
N ALA A 60 -11.57 2.66 13.31
CA ALA A 60 -12.87 2.98 13.88
C ALA A 60 -14.03 2.46 13.01
N ALA A 61 -15.10 1.99 13.67
CA ALA A 61 -16.28 1.41 13.04
C ALA A 61 -16.91 2.32 11.98
N ARG A 62 -16.83 3.65 12.16
CA ARG A 62 -17.34 4.62 11.18
C ARG A 62 -16.66 4.48 9.81
N TRP A 63 -15.36 4.11 9.75
CA TRP A 63 -14.64 3.88 8.51
C TRP A 63 -14.94 2.50 7.96
N ARG A 64 -14.91 1.47 8.81
CA ARG A 64 -15.21 0.08 8.41
C ARG A 64 -16.59 -0.06 7.74
N LYS A 65 -17.61 0.65 8.24
CA LYS A 65 -18.96 0.65 7.66
C LYS A 65 -19.06 1.26 6.25
N GLN A 66 -18.08 2.06 5.85
CA GLN A 66 -18.01 2.67 4.53
C GLN A 66 -17.17 1.86 3.55
N MET A 67 -16.44 0.85 4.03
CA MET A 67 -15.61 0.00 3.19
C MET A 67 -16.46 -0.99 2.41
N THR A 68 -16.10 -1.19 1.16
CA THR A 68 -16.68 -2.20 0.27
C THR A 68 -15.75 -3.39 0.18
N PHE A 69 -16.24 -4.58 0.47
CA PHE A 69 -15.52 -5.81 0.19
C PHE A 69 -15.40 -6.02 -1.32
N ARG A 70 -14.19 -6.21 -1.81
CA ARG A 70 -13.90 -6.37 -3.23
C ARG A 70 -13.75 -7.83 -3.61
N LYS A 71 -12.86 -8.53 -2.94
CA LYS A 71 -12.50 -9.92 -3.23
C LYS A 71 -11.67 -10.50 -2.08
N HIS A 72 -11.48 -11.81 -2.10
CA HIS A 72 -10.44 -12.45 -1.32
C HIS A 72 -9.57 -13.32 -2.23
N ILE A 73 -8.36 -13.53 -1.79
CA ILE A 73 -7.38 -14.49 -2.34
C ILE A 73 -6.78 -15.28 -1.19
N TYR A 74 -5.94 -16.24 -1.53
CA TYR A 74 -5.05 -16.87 -0.58
C TYR A 74 -3.61 -16.52 -0.94
N VAL A 75 -2.84 -16.16 0.06
CA VAL A 75 -1.42 -15.81 -0.06
C VAL A 75 -0.60 -17.03 0.35
N ASP A 76 0.21 -17.52 -0.58
CA ASP A 76 1.10 -18.65 -0.34
C ASP A 76 2.48 -18.16 0.10
N ARG A 77 2.93 -18.66 1.27
CA ARG A 77 4.27 -18.41 1.80
C ARG A 77 4.84 -19.69 2.37
N SER A 78 5.74 -20.32 1.62
CA SER A 78 6.31 -21.59 1.99
C SER A 78 5.21 -22.66 2.20
N TRP A 79 4.97 -23.12 3.43
CA TRP A 79 3.93 -24.10 3.78
C TRP A 79 2.61 -23.47 4.21
N ARG A 80 2.51 -22.16 4.27
CA ARG A 80 1.31 -21.45 4.70
C ARG A 80 0.45 -21.04 3.51
N HIS A 81 -0.86 -21.20 3.69
CA HIS A 81 -1.90 -20.81 2.75
C HIS A 81 -2.90 -19.94 3.50
N GLU A 82 -2.76 -18.64 3.39
CA GLU A 82 -3.37 -17.69 4.31
C GLU A 82 -4.41 -16.82 3.60
N TYR A 83 -5.58 -16.72 4.19
CA TYR A 83 -6.65 -15.84 3.72
C TYR A 83 -6.16 -14.38 3.62
N CYS A 84 -6.57 -13.71 2.56
CA CYS A 84 -6.33 -12.29 2.33
C CYS A 84 -7.56 -11.64 1.71
N GLY A 85 -8.31 -10.89 2.50
CA GLY A 85 -9.44 -10.09 2.02
C GLY A 85 -8.98 -8.73 1.53
N LEU A 86 -9.62 -8.21 0.48
CA LEU A 86 -9.42 -6.87 -0.03
C LEU A 86 -10.69 -6.05 0.16
N PHE A 87 -10.59 -4.96 0.91
CA PHE A 87 -11.62 -3.94 1.04
C PHE A 87 -11.17 -2.64 0.40
N SER A 88 -12.10 -1.79 0.00
CA SER A 88 -11.78 -0.46 -0.53
C SER A 88 -12.73 0.61 0.00
N LEU A 89 -12.23 1.84 0.02
CA LEU A 89 -12.96 3.05 0.36
C LEU A 89 -12.40 4.22 -0.47
N ASP A 90 -13.27 5.01 -1.10
CA ASP A 90 -12.86 6.25 -1.74
C ASP A 90 -12.95 7.40 -0.74
N TYR A 91 -11.84 8.09 -0.51
CA TYR A 91 -11.78 9.20 0.41
C TYR A 91 -10.79 10.27 -0.07
N GLN A 92 -11.21 11.52 -0.12
CA GLN A 92 -10.43 12.69 -0.55
C GLN A 92 -9.76 12.53 -1.94
N GLY A 93 -10.45 11.89 -2.89
CA GLY A 93 -9.95 11.70 -4.26
C GLY A 93 -8.88 10.63 -4.40
N VAL A 94 -8.71 9.79 -3.39
CA VAL A 94 -7.80 8.65 -3.34
C VAL A 94 -8.61 7.39 -3.07
N THR A 95 -8.28 6.29 -3.77
CA THR A 95 -8.82 4.97 -3.47
C THR A 95 -7.95 4.31 -2.41
N TRP A 96 -8.55 3.98 -1.28
CA TRP A 96 -7.89 3.32 -0.15
C TRP A 96 -8.23 1.84 -0.15
N TYR A 97 -7.22 0.99 -0.23
CA TYR A 97 -7.33 -0.45 -0.13
C TYR A 97 -6.88 -0.93 1.25
N PHE A 98 -7.60 -1.89 1.79
CA PHE A 98 -7.32 -2.47 3.10
C PHE A 98 -7.16 -3.98 2.96
N VAL A 99 -6.03 -4.49 3.42
CA VAL A 99 -5.67 -5.91 3.41
C VAL A 99 -6.17 -6.54 4.70
N ASP A 100 -7.14 -7.42 4.59
CA ASP A 100 -7.75 -8.11 5.72
C ASP A 100 -7.14 -9.49 5.95
N ASN A 101 -6.67 -9.69 7.16
CA ASN A 101 -6.33 -10.98 7.74
C ASN A 101 -6.45 -10.85 9.26
N GLU A 102 -7.44 -11.52 9.86
CA GLU A 102 -7.72 -11.41 11.28
C GLU A 102 -6.56 -11.89 12.15
N HIS A 103 -5.86 -12.95 11.75
CA HIS A 103 -4.74 -13.49 12.48
C HIS A 103 -3.63 -12.45 12.67
N TYR A 104 -3.33 -11.68 11.61
CA TYR A 104 -2.23 -10.70 11.63
C TYR A 104 -2.66 -9.30 12.07
N PHE A 105 -3.89 -8.87 11.76
CA PHE A 105 -4.27 -7.47 11.91
C PHE A 105 -5.43 -7.19 12.87
N ALA A 106 -6.14 -8.22 13.35
CA ALA A 106 -7.16 -8.05 14.39
C ALA A 106 -6.55 -8.00 15.79
N ARG A 107 -5.61 -7.07 16.01
CA ARG A 107 -4.86 -6.93 17.27
C ARG A 107 -5.05 -5.54 17.88
N GLY A 108 -4.68 -5.39 19.16
CA GLY A 108 -4.85 -4.15 19.92
C GLY A 108 -3.88 -3.02 19.53
N ARG A 109 -2.81 -3.33 18.79
CA ARG A 109 -1.82 -2.37 18.31
C ARG A 109 -1.46 -2.64 16.85
N LEU A 110 -0.92 -1.62 16.17
CA LEU A 110 -0.57 -1.73 14.76
C LEU A 110 0.69 -2.59 14.56
N TYR A 111 1.70 -2.39 15.39
CA TYR A 111 2.99 -3.09 15.38
C TYR A 111 3.65 -3.06 16.76
N GLY A 112 4.84 -3.63 16.91
CA GLY A 112 5.53 -3.82 18.17
C GLY A 112 5.22 -5.19 18.79
N GLU A 113 4.84 -6.17 17.98
CA GLU A 113 4.61 -7.55 18.36
C GLU A 113 5.83 -8.44 17.99
N GLY A 114 6.00 -9.55 18.69
CA GLY A 114 7.13 -10.45 18.44
C GLY A 114 7.15 -11.11 17.06
N ASP A 115 6.02 -11.12 16.37
CA ASP A 115 5.83 -11.70 15.04
C ASP A 115 5.68 -10.64 13.92
N ASP A 116 6.06 -9.40 14.15
CA ASP A 116 5.93 -8.32 13.18
C ASP A 116 6.62 -8.62 11.84
N GLY A 117 7.76 -9.31 11.86
CA GLY A 117 8.43 -9.74 10.64
C GLY A 117 7.56 -10.65 9.77
N GLU A 118 6.81 -11.57 10.41
CA GLU A 118 5.88 -12.45 9.72
C GLU A 118 4.66 -11.70 9.20
N ARG A 119 4.07 -10.84 10.03
CA ARG A 119 2.89 -10.04 9.73
C ARG A 119 3.11 -9.15 8.51
N PHE A 120 4.21 -8.40 8.50
CA PHE A 120 4.52 -7.49 7.41
C PHE A 120 5.18 -8.18 6.21
N GLY A 121 5.76 -9.36 6.43
CA GLY A 121 6.09 -10.30 5.36
C GLY A 121 4.84 -10.78 4.61
N PHE A 122 3.78 -11.16 5.35
CA PHE A 122 2.47 -11.46 4.77
C PHE A 122 1.91 -10.25 4.03
N PHE A 123 1.89 -9.07 4.65
CA PHE A 123 1.37 -7.85 4.03
C PHE A 123 2.08 -7.53 2.71
N SER A 124 3.41 -7.59 2.70
CA SER A 124 4.19 -7.30 1.49
C SER A 124 3.92 -8.30 0.37
N ARG A 125 3.76 -9.60 0.69
CA ARG A 125 3.39 -10.62 -0.29
C ARG A 125 1.95 -10.40 -0.78
N ALA A 126 1.03 -10.13 0.12
CA ALA A 126 -0.36 -9.83 -0.23
C ALA A 126 -0.48 -8.64 -1.18
N VAL A 127 0.31 -7.58 -0.98
CA VAL A 127 0.35 -6.43 -1.91
C VAL A 127 0.68 -6.89 -3.33
N MET A 128 1.68 -7.77 -3.50
CA MET A 128 2.06 -8.29 -4.81
C MET A 128 0.95 -9.12 -5.44
N ASP A 129 0.38 -10.05 -4.69
CA ASP A 129 -0.67 -10.96 -5.18
C ASP A 129 -1.98 -10.22 -5.49
N LEU A 130 -2.21 -9.06 -4.86
CA LEU A 130 -3.37 -8.20 -5.09
C LEU A 130 -3.21 -7.25 -6.27
N LEU A 131 -2.00 -6.98 -6.78
CA LEU A 131 -1.76 -6.03 -7.89
C LEU A 131 -2.69 -6.26 -9.09
N PRO A 132 -2.91 -7.51 -9.56
CA PRO A 132 -3.81 -7.76 -10.69
C PRO A 132 -5.29 -7.49 -10.40
N LEU A 133 -5.65 -7.35 -9.13
CA LEU A 133 -7.03 -7.17 -8.67
C LEU A 133 -7.36 -5.70 -8.35
N LEU A 134 -6.37 -4.82 -8.38
CA LEU A 134 -6.57 -3.40 -8.19
C LEU A 134 -7.24 -2.78 -9.43
N ASP A 135 -7.95 -1.69 -9.23
CA ASP A 135 -8.66 -1.01 -10.32
C ASP A 135 -7.74 -0.55 -11.47
N ARG A 136 -6.43 -0.41 -11.19
CA ARG A 136 -5.42 0.02 -12.16
C ARG A 136 -4.07 -0.57 -11.85
N VAL A 137 -3.35 -0.93 -12.92
CA VAL A 137 -1.93 -1.25 -12.82
C VAL A 137 -1.16 0.03 -12.47
N PRO A 138 -0.34 0.05 -11.42
CA PRO A 138 0.46 1.22 -11.09
C PRO A 138 1.64 1.40 -12.05
N ASP A 139 2.00 2.66 -12.33
CA ASP A 139 3.28 3.00 -12.96
C ASP A 139 4.41 3.05 -11.92
N VAL A 140 4.02 3.39 -10.67
CA VAL A 140 4.94 3.51 -9.53
C VAL A 140 4.32 2.86 -8.30
N ILE A 141 5.09 2.03 -7.62
CA ILE A 141 4.79 1.54 -6.26
C ILE A 141 5.70 2.29 -5.30
N HIS A 142 5.10 3.09 -4.41
CA HIS A 142 5.80 3.86 -3.40
C HIS A 142 5.66 3.20 -2.03
N CYS A 143 6.69 2.52 -1.61
CA CYS A 143 6.77 1.80 -0.34
C CYS A 143 7.29 2.72 0.76
N ASN A 144 6.73 2.59 1.96
CA ASN A 144 7.02 3.48 3.08
C ASN A 144 7.35 2.68 4.33
N ASP A 145 8.56 2.88 4.81
CA ASP A 145 9.14 2.30 6.01
C ASP A 145 9.26 0.75 5.99
N TRP A 146 9.80 0.20 7.06
CA TRP A 146 10.16 -1.21 7.18
C TRP A 146 8.99 -2.18 6.96
N GLN A 147 7.77 -1.78 7.29
CA GLN A 147 6.57 -2.60 7.10
C GLN A 147 6.31 -2.97 5.65
N THR A 148 6.90 -2.25 4.71
CA THR A 148 6.71 -2.44 3.26
C THR A 148 7.99 -2.85 2.54
N ALA A 149 9.06 -3.10 3.28
CA ALA A 149 10.40 -3.27 2.73
C ALA A 149 10.56 -4.50 1.82
N LEU A 150 9.73 -5.53 1.98
CA LEU A 150 9.78 -6.71 1.12
C LEU A 150 9.06 -6.52 -0.22
N VAL A 151 8.20 -5.52 -0.38
CA VAL A 151 7.52 -5.26 -1.66
C VAL A 151 8.53 -5.01 -2.79
N PRO A 152 9.50 -4.09 -2.67
CA PRO A 152 10.50 -3.90 -3.73
C PRO A 152 11.40 -5.12 -3.96
N VAL A 153 11.59 -5.97 -2.96
CA VAL A 153 12.35 -7.24 -3.11
C VAL A 153 11.56 -8.21 -3.99
N TYR A 154 10.28 -8.44 -3.70
CA TYR A 154 9.41 -9.26 -4.54
C TYR A 154 9.26 -8.69 -5.95
N MET A 155 9.12 -7.37 -6.09
CA MET A 155 9.10 -6.71 -7.41
C MET A 155 10.37 -6.98 -8.21
N LEU A 156 11.53 -6.99 -7.58
CA LEU A 156 12.80 -7.28 -8.25
C LEU A 156 12.87 -8.74 -8.72
N GLU A 157 12.38 -9.66 -7.90
CA GLU A 157 12.36 -11.09 -8.20
C GLU A 157 11.37 -11.41 -9.33
N GLU A 158 10.12 -10.94 -9.19
CA GLU A 158 9.03 -11.35 -10.06
C GLU A 158 9.01 -10.67 -11.43
N ARG A 159 9.56 -9.46 -11.56
CA ARG A 159 9.54 -8.71 -12.83
C ARG A 159 10.20 -9.44 -13.99
N TYR A 160 11.05 -10.43 -13.71
CA TYR A 160 11.68 -11.26 -14.74
C TYR A 160 10.77 -12.39 -15.23
N HIS A 161 9.74 -12.72 -14.47
CA HIS A 161 8.81 -13.80 -14.75
C HIS A 161 7.42 -13.31 -15.12
N VAL A 162 7.07 -12.08 -14.70
CA VAL A 162 5.76 -11.46 -14.93
C VAL A 162 5.96 -10.17 -15.76
N PRO A 163 5.74 -10.22 -17.08
CA PRO A 163 6.01 -9.09 -18.00
C PRO A 163 5.29 -7.79 -17.61
N GLU A 164 4.10 -7.91 -17.01
CA GLU A 164 3.29 -6.77 -16.58
C GLU A 164 3.98 -5.94 -15.50
N LEU A 165 4.86 -6.55 -14.71
CA LEU A 165 5.61 -5.89 -13.65
C LEU A 165 6.88 -5.17 -14.16
N ALA A 166 7.36 -5.51 -15.35
CA ALA A 166 8.66 -5.05 -15.87
C ALA A 166 8.78 -3.52 -15.96
N ASN A 167 7.68 -2.84 -16.22
CA ASN A 167 7.65 -1.37 -16.39
C ASN A 167 7.33 -0.61 -15.09
N ILE A 168 6.90 -1.30 -14.04
CA ILE A 168 6.57 -0.67 -12.76
C ILE A 168 7.85 -0.23 -12.05
N LYS A 169 7.90 1.03 -11.63
CA LYS A 169 9.01 1.58 -10.86
C LYS A 169 8.70 1.50 -9.37
N THR A 170 9.73 1.29 -8.56
CA THR A 170 9.61 1.29 -7.11
C THR A 170 10.31 2.51 -6.52
N VAL A 171 9.67 3.12 -5.52
CA VAL A 171 10.25 4.15 -4.66
C VAL A 171 10.14 3.64 -3.24
N PHE A 172 11.20 3.79 -2.45
CA PHE A 172 11.21 3.41 -1.04
C PHE A 172 11.60 4.61 -0.19
N THR A 173 10.75 4.99 0.75
CA THR A 173 11.02 6.08 1.69
C THR A 173 11.18 5.52 3.10
N ILE A 174 12.27 5.89 3.74
CA ILE A 174 12.57 5.56 5.13
C ILE A 174 12.17 6.76 5.99
N HIS A 175 11.26 6.56 6.94
CA HIS A 175 10.78 7.59 7.86
C HIS A 175 11.47 7.50 9.22
N ASN A 176 11.82 6.30 9.64
CA ASN A 176 12.55 6.03 10.88
C ASN A 176 13.77 5.15 10.59
N ILE A 177 14.90 5.51 11.18
CA ILE A 177 16.13 4.72 11.22
C ILE A 177 16.36 4.41 12.70
N GLU A 178 16.09 3.17 13.10
CA GLU A 178 16.44 2.62 14.40
C GLU A 178 17.55 1.59 14.25
#